data_21b9415673213388cbf8135182938557
#
_entry.id   21b9415673213388cbf8135182938557
#
_cell.length_a   1.000
_cell.length_b   1.000
_cell.length_c   1.000
_cell.angle_alpha   90.00
_cell.angle_beta   90.00
_cell.angle_gamma   90.00
#
_symmetry.space_group_name_H-M   'P 1'
#
loop_
_entity.id
_entity.type
_entity.pdbx_description
1 polymer ?
#
loop_
_entity_poly.entity_id
_entity_poly.type
_entity_poly.pdbx_seq_one_letter_code
_entity_poly.pdbx_strand_id
1 'polypeptide(L)'
;KKLMLRFVLRSETKLSLIQREFAGLLEKLPQLEVVSVNIQPQHAAILEGEKEIFLTDRHTLSESFNGIPLFIRPQGFFQTNPLVAQGLYATAQDWVQDLPITKLWDLFCGVGGFGLHCAKALLDKHQQEVELTGIEISPSAIQAATQSAQVLGLKNVKFQSLDAANFALAQDANKPDLVIVNPPRRGIGKKLAEFLNEMQPHFILYSSCNAISMVKDLQHLTNYKLTQIQLFDMFPHTAHYEALTLLELKP
;
A
#
# COMPACT_ATOMS: atom_id res chain seq x y z
N LYS A 1 -9.47 6.65 19.83
CA LYS A 1 -8.77 6.67 18.53
C LYS A 1 -7.67 7.72 18.56
N LYS A 2 -6.55 7.45 17.94
CA LYS A 2 -5.43 8.38 17.75
C LYS A 2 -5.70 9.28 16.55
N LEU A 3 -5.19 10.49 16.58
CA LEU A 3 -5.43 11.48 15.53
C LEU A 3 -4.11 12.01 14.95
N MET A 4 -4.16 12.32 13.66
CA MET A 4 -3.15 13.08 12.94
C MET A 4 -3.80 14.38 12.47
N LEU A 5 -3.16 15.51 12.71
CA LEU A 5 -3.60 16.81 12.24
C LEU A 5 -2.52 17.42 11.34
N ARG A 6 -2.90 17.82 10.15
CA ARG A 6 -2.02 18.46 9.17
C ARG A 6 -2.57 19.81 8.77
N PHE A 7 -1.78 20.85 8.96
CA PHE A 7 -2.06 22.19 8.44
C PHE A 7 -1.39 22.32 7.06
N VAL A 8 -2.12 22.79 6.07
CA VAL A 8 -1.55 23.12 4.75
C VAL A 8 -1.56 24.61 4.56
N LEU A 9 -0.38 25.23 4.52
CA LEU A 9 -0.18 26.67 4.44
C LEU A 9 0.47 27.06 3.11
N ARG A 10 0.20 28.26 2.63
CA ARG A 10 0.84 28.81 1.42
C ARG A 10 2.31 29.22 1.67
N SER A 11 2.63 29.58 2.91
CA SER A 11 3.98 30.01 3.32
C SER A 11 4.16 29.79 4.81
N GLU A 12 5.38 29.92 5.29
CA GLU A 12 5.71 29.79 6.71
C GLU A 12 5.32 31.00 7.57
N THR A 13 4.79 32.07 6.97
CA THR A 13 4.47 33.34 7.67
C THR A 13 3.58 33.16 8.89
N LYS A 14 2.69 32.16 8.88
CA LYS A 14 1.76 31.86 9.99
C LYS A 14 2.19 30.68 10.86
N LEU A 15 3.35 30.07 10.59
CA LEU A 15 3.85 28.93 11.35
C LEU A 15 4.02 29.24 12.84
N SER A 16 4.56 30.41 13.17
CA SER A 16 4.75 30.85 14.57
C SER A 16 3.44 30.96 15.36
N LEU A 17 2.32 31.26 14.70
CA LEU A 17 1.01 31.30 15.36
C LEU A 17 0.55 29.89 15.73
N ILE A 18 0.74 28.89 14.84
CA ILE A 18 0.40 27.49 15.12
C ILE A 18 1.30 26.97 16.25
N GLN A 19 2.61 27.25 16.21
CA GLN A 19 3.55 26.84 17.24
C GLN A 19 3.19 27.40 18.62
N ARG A 20 2.74 28.66 18.67
CA ARG A 20 2.31 29.30 19.93
C ARG A 20 1.08 28.63 20.52
N GLU A 21 0.12 28.23 19.70
CA GLU A 21 -1.13 27.59 20.15
C GLU A 21 -1.00 26.07 20.32
N PHE A 22 0.16 25.48 19.98
CA PHE A 22 0.36 24.03 19.90
C PHE A 22 0.15 23.32 21.25
N ALA A 23 0.68 23.87 22.35
CA ALA A 23 0.51 23.28 23.69
C ALA A 23 -0.98 23.22 24.09
N GLY A 24 -1.73 24.33 23.90
CA GLY A 24 -3.16 24.36 24.16
C GLY A 24 -3.98 23.45 23.23
N LEU A 25 -3.49 23.19 22.02
CA LEU A 25 -4.11 22.22 21.11
C LEU A 25 -3.97 20.79 21.64
N LEU A 26 -2.79 20.40 22.13
CA LEU A 26 -2.55 19.08 22.72
C LEU A 26 -3.34 18.86 24.02
N GLU A 27 -3.49 19.89 24.84
CA GLU A 27 -4.34 19.81 26.05
C GLU A 27 -5.81 19.54 25.72
N LYS A 28 -6.33 20.21 24.66
CA LYS A 28 -7.73 20.05 24.22
C LYS A 28 -7.99 18.77 23.45
N LEU A 29 -6.99 18.23 22.79
CA LEU A 29 -7.04 17.04 21.94
C LEU A 29 -5.90 16.06 22.30
N PRO A 30 -5.96 15.41 23.49
CA PRO A 30 -4.90 14.54 23.99
C PRO A 30 -4.68 13.29 23.12
N GLN A 31 -5.61 12.98 22.21
CA GLN A 31 -5.48 11.90 21.22
C GLN A 31 -4.63 12.26 20.01
N LEU A 32 -4.18 13.53 19.87
CA LEU A 32 -3.28 13.94 18.81
C LEU A 32 -1.89 13.32 19.01
N GLU A 33 -1.46 12.47 18.09
CA GLU A 33 -0.12 11.86 18.11
C GLU A 33 0.82 12.49 17.08
N VAL A 34 0.27 12.94 15.95
CA VAL A 34 1.04 13.56 14.88
C VAL A 34 0.43 14.89 14.52
N VAL A 35 1.23 15.95 14.57
CA VAL A 35 0.87 17.27 14.09
C VAL A 35 1.95 17.78 13.15
N SER A 36 1.57 18.18 11.97
CA SER A 36 2.48 18.71 10.96
C SER A 36 1.93 19.93 10.23
N VAL A 37 2.83 20.65 9.61
CA VAL A 37 2.55 21.79 8.74
C VAL A 37 3.20 21.55 7.38
N ASN A 38 2.39 21.45 6.35
CA ASN A 38 2.83 21.37 4.97
C ASN A 38 2.84 22.74 4.33
N ILE A 39 3.86 23.07 3.57
CA ILE A 39 3.98 24.34 2.85
C ILE A 39 3.70 24.08 1.37
N GLN A 40 2.53 24.56 0.90
CA GLN A 40 2.08 24.48 -0.49
C GLN A 40 1.98 25.89 -1.09
N PRO A 41 3.05 26.41 -1.71
CA PRO A 41 3.07 27.77 -2.24
C PRO A 41 2.32 27.94 -3.58
N GLN A 42 2.11 26.84 -4.32
CA GLN A 42 1.60 26.88 -5.67
C GLN A 42 0.08 27.08 -5.73
N HIS A 43 -0.39 27.88 -6.69
CA HIS A 43 -1.80 28.03 -7.05
C HIS A 43 -2.19 26.95 -8.07
N ALA A 44 -2.21 25.69 -7.64
CA ALA A 44 -2.54 24.56 -8.50
C ALA A 44 -3.50 23.60 -7.77
N ALA A 45 -4.15 22.73 -8.49
CA ALA A 45 -4.96 21.63 -7.92
C ALA A 45 -4.08 20.54 -7.28
N ILE A 46 -3.00 20.95 -6.61
CA ILE A 46 -2.08 20.09 -5.87
C ILE A 46 -2.39 20.29 -4.38
N LEU A 47 -2.69 19.21 -3.68
CA LEU A 47 -3.16 19.28 -2.30
C LEU A 47 -2.03 19.55 -1.29
N GLU A 48 -0.78 19.31 -1.66
CA GLU A 48 0.38 19.41 -0.76
C GLU A 48 1.64 19.87 -1.49
N GLY A 49 2.52 20.53 -0.76
CA GLY A 49 3.85 20.91 -1.23
C GLY A 49 4.93 19.95 -0.73
N GLU A 50 6.16 20.17 -1.15
CA GLU A 50 7.30 19.31 -0.82
C GLU A 50 7.74 19.42 0.65
N LYS A 51 7.56 20.61 1.27
CA LYS A 51 8.04 20.87 2.63
C LYS A 51 7.02 20.48 3.68
N GLU A 52 7.37 19.50 4.51
CA GLU A 52 6.62 19.07 5.70
C GLU A 52 7.40 19.41 6.96
N ILE A 53 6.78 20.09 7.92
CA ILE A 53 7.36 20.49 9.21
C ILE A 53 6.56 19.79 10.31
N PHE A 54 7.20 18.90 11.05
CA PHE A 54 6.56 18.22 12.18
C PHE A 54 6.65 19.09 13.43
N LEU A 55 5.54 19.17 14.16
CA LEU A 55 5.45 19.85 15.47
C LEU A 55 5.49 18.85 16.62
N THR A 56 5.33 17.56 16.35
CA THR A 56 5.43 16.44 17.28
C THR A 56 6.69 15.62 17.00
N ASP A 57 7.20 14.92 18.01
CA ASP A 57 8.33 13.98 17.86
C ASP A 57 7.91 12.75 17.03
N ARG A 58 6.64 12.37 17.10
CA ARG A 58 6.09 11.30 16.27
C ARG A 58 5.73 11.82 14.90
N HIS A 59 6.17 11.10 13.88
CA HIS A 59 5.94 11.43 12.47
C HIS A 59 4.98 10.45 11.77
N THR A 60 4.54 9.42 12.47
CA THR A 60 3.64 8.38 11.95
C THR A 60 2.52 8.10 12.92
N LEU A 61 1.32 7.91 12.39
CA LEU A 61 0.18 7.37 13.10
C LEU A 61 0.18 5.84 12.91
N SER A 62 0.07 5.09 14.01
CA SER A 62 -0.03 3.63 13.95
C SER A 62 -1.49 3.21 13.93
N GLU A 63 -1.87 2.40 12.95
CA GLU A 63 -3.13 1.68 12.87
C GLU A 63 -2.87 0.18 12.79
N SER A 64 -3.86 -0.64 13.18
CA SER A 64 -3.76 -2.10 13.09
C SER A 64 -4.94 -2.64 12.30
N PHE A 65 -4.64 -3.31 11.18
CA PHE A 65 -5.62 -4.02 10.36
C PHE A 65 -5.36 -5.53 10.45
N ASN A 66 -6.35 -6.29 10.92
CA ASN A 66 -6.24 -7.75 11.09
C ASN A 66 -5.00 -8.20 11.89
N GLY A 67 -4.60 -7.42 12.90
CA GLY A 67 -3.39 -7.67 13.69
C GLY A 67 -2.08 -7.21 13.04
N ILE A 68 -2.11 -6.69 11.82
CA ILE A 68 -0.95 -6.14 11.12
C ILE A 68 -0.80 -4.66 11.46
N PRO A 69 0.29 -4.23 12.12
CA PRO A 69 0.54 -2.81 12.37
C PRO A 69 0.93 -2.11 11.08
N LEU A 70 0.26 -1.02 10.75
CA LEU A 70 0.55 -0.17 9.61
C LEU A 70 0.85 1.24 10.09
N PHE A 71 1.91 1.85 9.56
CA PHE A 71 2.33 3.18 9.92
C PHE A 71 1.99 4.18 8.82
N ILE A 72 1.22 5.21 9.18
CA ILE A 72 0.67 6.20 8.26
C ILE A 72 1.44 7.51 8.44
N ARG A 73 1.90 8.10 7.34
CA ARG A 73 2.52 9.43 7.30
C ARG A 73 1.57 10.47 6.69
N PRO A 74 1.75 11.77 6.98
CA PRO A 74 0.91 12.84 6.42
C PRO A 74 0.84 12.85 4.90
N GLN A 75 1.93 12.48 4.22
CA GLN A 75 2.05 12.45 2.75
C GLN A 75 1.82 11.06 2.15
N GLY A 76 1.44 10.08 2.97
CA GLY A 76 1.23 8.71 2.52
C GLY A 76 -0.21 8.45 2.10
N PHE A 77 -0.40 7.67 1.05
CA PHE A 77 -1.70 7.09 0.76
C PHE A 77 -2.05 6.03 1.81
N PHE A 78 -3.27 6.05 2.29
CA PHE A 78 -3.83 5.04 3.17
C PHE A 78 -5.30 4.81 2.84
N GLN A 79 -5.80 3.59 3.01
CA GLN A 79 -7.20 3.26 2.75
C GLN A 79 -8.12 4.00 3.74
N THR A 80 -9.00 4.83 3.21
CA THR A 80 -9.82 5.76 4.01
C THR A 80 -11.01 5.12 4.70
N ASN A 81 -11.42 3.90 4.28
CA ASN A 81 -12.44 3.11 4.93
C ASN A 81 -11.81 1.90 5.65
N PRO A 82 -11.48 2.02 6.94
CA PRO A 82 -10.75 0.99 7.67
C PRO A 82 -11.46 -0.37 7.71
N LEU A 83 -12.77 -0.39 7.86
CA LEU A 83 -13.54 -1.64 7.94
C LEU A 83 -13.53 -2.41 6.62
N VAL A 84 -13.74 -1.69 5.51
CA VAL A 84 -13.70 -2.32 4.18
C VAL A 84 -12.28 -2.72 3.81
N ALA A 85 -11.27 -1.92 4.17
CA ALA A 85 -9.87 -2.25 3.94
C ALA A 85 -9.42 -3.51 4.72
N GLN A 86 -9.86 -3.67 5.96
CA GLN A 86 -9.65 -4.89 6.74
C GLN A 86 -10.26 -6.11 6.02
N GLY A 87 -11.49 -5.99 5.51
CA GLY A 87 -12.13 -7.04 4.72
C GLY A 87 -11.38 -7.36 3.43
N LEU A 88 -10.89 -6.33 2.72
CA LEU A 88 -10.08 -6.49 1.51
C LEU A 88 -8.80 -7.29 1.78
N TYR A 89 -8.05 -6.91 2.83
CA TYR A 89 -6.82 -7.61 3.20
C TYR A 89 -7.09 -9.02 3.76
N ALA A 90 -8.17 -9.21 4.54
CA ALA A 90 -8.57 -10.53 5.01
C ALA A 90 -8.91 -11.48 3.84
N THR A 91 -9.63 -10.99 2.83
CA THR A 91 -9.93 -11.76 1.62
C THR A 91 -8.64 -12.14 0.87
N ALA A 92 -7.69 -11.22 0.76
CA ALA A 92 -6.39 -11.52 0.15
C ALA A 92 -5.64 -12.61 0.93
N GLN A 93 -5.62 -12.55 2.27
CA GLN A 93 -5.05 -13.58 3.14
C GLN A 93 -5.72 -14.93 2.91
N ASP A 94 -7.05 -14.97 2.94
CA ASP A 94 -7.83 -16.21 2.76
C ASP A 94 -7.56 -16.87 1.40
N TRP A 95 -7.41 -16.07 0.35
CA TRP A 95 -7.16 -16.60 -1.00
C TRP A 95 -5.75 -17.15 -1.19
N VAL A 96 -4.76 -16.64 -0.47
CA VAL A 96 -3.35 -17.03 -0.68
C VAL A 96 -2.81 -17.99 0.36
N GLN A 97 -3.40 -18.10 1.56
CA GLN A 97 -2.82 -18.84 2.68
C GLN A 97 -2.60 -20.33 2.42
N ASP A 98 -3.39 -20.95 1.55
CA ASP A 98 -3.29 -22.38 1.21
C ASP A 98 -2.51 -22.64 -0.10
N LEU A 99 -2.02 -21.58 -0.76
CA LEU A 99 -1.25 -21.68 -1.99
C LEU A 99 0.23 -21.99 -1.68
N PRO A 100 0.93 -22.75 -2.55
CA PRO A 100 2.33 -23.12 -2.38
C PRO A 100 3.27 -21.96 -2.72
N ILE A 101 3.21 -20.88 -1.94
CA ILE A 101 3.96 -19.64 -2.14
C ILE A 101 5.13 -19.60 -1.16
N THR A 102 6.35 -19.48 -1.67
CA THR A 102 7.58 -19.25 -0.91
C THR A 102 8.18 -17.90 -1.16
N LYS A 103 7.83 -17.30 -2.28
CA LYS A 103 8.34 -16.00 -2.71
C LYS A 103 7.25 -15.14 -3.32
N LEU A 104 7.10 -13.92 -2.84
CA LEU A 104 6.12 -12.98 -3.35
C LEU A 104 6.72 -11.58 -3.61
N TRP A 105 6.24 -10.93 -4.65
CA TRP A 105 6.46 -9.51 -4.90
C TRP A 105 5.17 -8.72 -4.67
N ASP A 106 5.27 -7.58 -3.97
CA ASP A 106 4.21 -6.59 -3.83
C ASP A 106 4.61 -5.32 -4.61
N LEU A 107 4.14 -5.23 -5.84
CA LEU A 107 4.42 -4.11 -6.71
C LEU A 107 3.36 -3.02 -6.48
N PHE A 108 3.79 -1.77 -6.28
CA PHE A 108 2.97 -0.66 -5.78
C PHE A 108 2.55 -0.88 -4.31
N CYS A 109 3.48 -1.33 -3.47
CA CYS A 109 3.14 -1.84 -2.13
C CYS A 109 2.66 -0.77 -1.14
N GLY A 110 2.86 0.53 -1.41
CA GLY A 110 2.52 1.60 -0.48
C GLY A 110 3.18 1.36 0.88
N VAL A 111 2.39 1.35 1.95
CA VAL A 111 2.85 1.05 3.32
C VAL A 111 2.93 -0.46 3.61
N GLY A 112 2.88 -1.30 2.59
CA GLY A 112 3.03 -2.75 2.70
C GLY A 112 1.74 -3.51 3.04
N GLY A 113 0.57 -2.90 2.86
CA GLY A 113 -0.70 -3.46 3.30
C GLY A 113 -0.93 -4.89 2.80
N PHE A 114 -0.95 -5.12 1.49
CA PHE A 114 -1.17 -6.46 0.92
C PHE A 114 -0.03 -7.43 1.22
N GLY A 115 1.22 -7.02 0.92
CA GLY A 115 2.37 -7.90 1.05
C GLY A 115 2.55 -8.42 2.47
N LEU A 116 2.42 -7.55 3.49
CA LEU A 116 2.55 -7.93 4.89
C LEU A 116 1.42 -8.86 5.37
N HIS A 117 0.16 -8.59 4.95
CA HIS A 117 -0.96 -9.47 5.28
C HIS A 117 -0.79 -10.86 4.66
N CYS A 118 -0.45 -10.93 3.37
CA CYS A 118 -0.22 -12.21 2.68
C CYS A 118 0.98 -12.97 3.27
N ALA A 119 2.12 -12.31 3.48
CA ALA A 119 3.31 -12.94 4.06
C ALA A 119 3.04 -13.49 5.46
N LYS A 120 2.31 -12.73 6.31
CA LYS A 120 1.94 -13.17 7.66
C LYS A 120 0.99 -14.37 7.63
N ALA A 121 -0.02 -14.37 6.74
CA ALA A 121 -0.95 -15.49 6.60
C ALA A 121 -0.23 -16.78 6.16
N LEU A 122 0.67 -16.70 5.19
CA LEU A 122 1.49 -17.81 4.73
C LEU A 122 2.42 -18.35 5.85
N LEU A 123 3.09 -17.42 6.59
CA LEU A 123 3.92 -17.81 7.73
C LEU A 123 3.10 -18.53 8.81
N ASP A 124 1.94 -18.02 9.17
CA ASP A 124 1.09 -18.60 10.21
C ASP A 124 0.54 -19.97 9.79
N LYS A 125 0.22 -20.14 8.53
CA LYS A 125 -0.33 -21.38 7.98
C LYS A 125 0.72 -22.47 7.84
N HIS A 126 1.86 -22.14 7.23
CA HIS A 126 2.87 -23.11 6.86
C HIS A 126 4.04 -23.19 7.84
N GLN A 127 4.12 -22.28 8.84
CA GLN A 127 5.25 -22.16 9.77
C GLN A 127 6.61 -21.98 9.07
N GLN A 128 6.58 -21.47 7.84
CA GLN A 128 7.74 -21.19 7.00
C GLN A 128 7.73 -19.73 6.57
N GLU A 129 8.88 -19.07 6.72
CA GLU A 129 9.03 -17.69 6.25
C GLU A 129 8.98 -17.61 4.72
N VAL A 130 8.27 -16.61 4.24
CA VAL A 130 8.13 -16.28 2.81
C VAL A 130 9.05 -15.12 2.48
N GLU A 131 9.73 -15.19 1.35
CA GLU A 131 10.50 -14.06 0.83
C GLU A 131 9.55 -13.00 0.25
N LEU A 132 9.44 -11.85 0.91
CA LEU A 132 8.66 -10.71 0.45
C LEU A 132 9.56 -9.61 -0.10
N THR A 133 9.37 -9.23 -1.36
CA THR A 133 9.94 -8.01 -1.93
C THR A 133 8.84 -7.00 -2.25
N GLY A 134 8.82 -5.87 -1.56
CA GLY A 134 7.87 -4.78 -1.77
C GLY A 134 8.52 -3.61 -2.52
N ILE A 135 7.84 -3.10 -3.54
CA ILE A 135 8.32 -2.01 -4.40
C ILE A 135 7.30 -0.86 -4.39
N GLU A 136 7.79 0.32 -4.10
CA GLU A 136 7.00 1.56 -4.06
C GLU A 136 7.90 2.74 -4.41
N ILE A 137 7.36 3.72 -5.13
CA ILE A 137 8.14 4.91 -5.53
C ILE A 137 8.37 5.88 -4.37
N SER A 138 7.49 5.90 -3.37
CA SER A 138 7.55 6.79 -2.22
C SER A 138 8.53 6.28 -1.14
N PRO A 139 9.67 6.97 -0.89
CA PRO A 139 10.60 6.57 0.18
C PRO A 139 9.94 6.56 1.58
N SER A 140 8.99 7.46 1.81
CA SER A 140 8.29 7.54 3.11
C SER A 140 7.35 6.36 3.34
N ALA A 141 6.71 5.85 2.29
CA ALA A 141 5.88 4.65 2.36
C ALA A 141 6.76 3.40 2.61
N ILE A 142 7.91 3.30 1.94
CA ILE A 142 8.90 2.22 2.17
C ILE A 142 9.39 2.21 3.62
N GLN A 143 9.69 3.37 4.21
CA GLN A 143 10.06 3.45 5.63
C GLN A 143 8.95 2.92 6.55
N ALA A 144 7.68 3.28 6.27
CA ALA A 144 6.54 2.80 7.02
C ALA A 144 6.35 1.28 6.87
N ALA A 145 6.45 0.73 5.66
CA ALA A 145 6.36 -0.70 5.38
C ALA A 145 7.48 -1.48 6.10
N THR A 146 8.71 -0.96 6.06
CA THR A 146 9.86 -1.56 6.75
C THR A 146 9.64 -1.59 8.27
N GLN A 147 9.13 -0.50 8.84
CA GLN A 147 8.79 -0.44 10.27
C GLN A 147 7.71 -1.47 10.63
N SER A 148 6.69 -1.63 9.79
CA SER A 148 5.64 -2.63 9.98
C SER A 148 6.19 -4.05 9.98
N ALA A 149 7.06 -4.39 9.02
CA ALA A 149 7.72 -5.70 8.94
C ALA A 149 8.58 -6.00 10.18
N GLN A 150 9.32 -5.01 10.68
CA GLN A 150 10.14 -5.14 11.90
C GLN A 150 9.27 -5.42 13.13
N VAL A 151 8.17 -4.71 13.31
CA VAL A 151 7.24 -4.93 14.43
C VAL A 151 6.60 -6.31 14.35
N LEU A 152 6.32 -6.81 13.14
CA LEU A 152 5.81 -8.17 12.91
C LEU A 152 6.85 -9.28 13.12
N GLY A 153 8.13 -8.93 13.21
CA GLY A 153 9.23 -9.90 13.32
C GLY A 153 9.47 -10.71 12.03
N LEU A 154 9.01 -10.24 10.87
CA LEU A 154 9.26 -10.87 9.58
C LEU A 154 10.72 -10.63 9.17
N LYS A 155 11.47 -11.69 8.88
CA LYS A 155 12.94 -11.62 8.64
C LYS A 155 13.28 -11.52 7.16
N ASN A 156 12.52 -12.22 6.31
CA ASN A 156 12.80 -12.31 4.87
C ASN A 156 12.02 -11.27 4.06
N VAL A 157 12.03 -10.02 4.52
CA VAL A 157 11.28 -8.92 3.89
C VAL A 157 12.22 -7.83 3.43
N LYS A 158 12.07 -7.40 2.18
CA LYS A 158 12.83 -6.33 1.58
C LYS A 158 11.89 -5.31 0.91
N PHE A 159 11.93 -4.07 1.37
CA PHE A 159 11.22 -2.96 0.75
C PHE A 159 12.20 -2.02 0.04
N GLN A 160 11.87 -1.59 -1.19
CA GLN A 160 12.75 -0.77 -2.02
C GLN A 160 11.98 0.39 -2.66
N SER A 161 12.57 1.59 -2.60
CA SER A 161 12.01 2.76 -3.28
C SER A 161 12.44 2.78 -4.74
N LEU A 162 11.61 2.19 -5.60
CA LEU A 162 11.84 2.04 -7.05
C LEU A 162 10.52 2.16 -7.81
N ASP A 163 10.62 2.40 -9.10
CA ASP A 163 9.50 2.22 -10.02
C ASP A 163 9.21 0.72 -10.21
N ALA A 164 7.95 0.34 -10.04
CA ALA A 164 7.53 -1.08 -10.06
C ALA A 164 7.79 -1.77 -11.41
N ALA A 165 7.56 -1.08 -12.54
CA ALA A 165 7.79 -1.64 -13.85
C ALA A 165 9.28 -1.79 -14.14
N ASN A 166 10.09 -0.78 -13.80
CA ASN A 166 11.54 -0.85 -13.97
C ASN A 166 12.17 -1.93 -13.11
N PHE A 167 11.71 -2.10 -11.85
CA PHE A 167 12.15 -3.20 -10.99
C PHE A 167 11.84 -4.55 -11.62
N ALA A 168 10.58 -4.79 -11.99
CA ALA A 168 10.15 -6.09 -12.54
C ALA A 168 10.93 -6.44 -13.80
N LEU A 169 11.07 -5.49 -14.75
CA LEU A 169 11.78 -5.68 -16.02
C LEU A 169 13.29 -5.91 -15.88
N ALA A 170 13.89 -5.57 -14.74
CA ALA A 170 15.31 -5.77 -14.47
C ALA A 170 15.63 -7.13 -13.83
N GLN A 171 14.63 -7.99 -13.58
CA GLN A 171 14.80 -9.28 -12.88
C GLN A 171 14.87 -10.43 -13.90
N ASP A 172 16.06 -10.93 -14.21
CA ASP A 172 16.24 -12.01 -15.20
C ASP A 172 16.06 -13.44 -14.65
N ALA A 173 16.27 -13.67 -13.34
CA ALA A 173 16.38 -15.05 -12.83
C ALA A 173 15.60 -15.33 -11.52
N ASN A 174 15.02 -14.32 -10.88
CA ASN A 174 14.47 -14.46 -9.51
C ASN A 174 12.94 -14.37 -9.48
N LYS A 175 12.29 -15.22 -10.28
CA LYS A 175 10.83 -15.27 -10.43
C LYS A 175 10.14 -15.54 -9.10
N PRO A 176 9.10 -14.74 -8.72
CA PRO A 176 8.24 -15.04 -7.57
C PRO A 176 7.17 -16.09 -7.91
N ASP A 177 6.61 -16.73 -6.88
CA ASP A 177 5.44 -17.59 -7.02
C ASP A 177 4.16 -16.75 -7.15
N LEU A 178 4.10 -15.64 -6.39
CA LEU A 178 2.99 -14.68 -6.37
C LEU A 178 3.47 -13.27 -6.68
N VAL A 179 2.79 -12.58 -7.57
CA VAL A 179 2.89 -11.11 -7.74
C VAL A 179 1.62 -10.46 -7.27
N ILE A 180 1.73 -9.52 -6.34
CA ILE A 180 0.63 -8.66 -5.90
C ILE A 180 0.78 -7.31 -6.61
N VAL A 181 -0.31 -6.80 -7.18
CA VAL A 181 -0.35 -5.47 -7.79
C VAL A 181 -1.57 -4.69 -7.29
N ASN A 182 -1.32 -3.50 -6.75
CA ASN A 182 -2.36 -2.54 -6.39
C ASN A 182 -2.01 -1.15 -6.98
N PRO A 183 -2.10 -1.01 -8.31
CA PRO A 183 -1.64 0.18 -9.01
C PRO A 183 -2.56 1.39 -8.81
N PRO A 184 -2.09 2.61 -9.17
CA PRO A 184 -2.95 3.76 -9.36
C PRO A 184 -4.09 3.51 -10.37
N ARG A 185 -5.08 4.39 -10.44
CA ARG A 185 -6.27 4.30 -11.32
C ARG A 185 -5.99 3.97 -12.80
N ARG A 186 -4.78 4.25 -13.28
CA ARG A 186 -4.37 3.95 -14.67
C ARG A 186 -4.10 2.47 -14.95
N GLY A 187 -4.01 1.62 -13.89
CA GLY A 187 -3.60 0.23 -14.00
C GLY A 187 -2.08 0.04 -14.02
N ILE A 188 -1.63 -1.20 -14.27
CA ILE A 188 -0.21 -1.56 -14.41
C ILE A 188 0.33 -1.22 -15.81
N GLY A 189 -0.55 -1.12 -16.78
CA GLY A 189 -0.25 -0.81 -18.17
C GLY A 189 0.30 -1.99 -18.97
N LYS A 190 0.18 -1.89 -20.29
CA LYS A 190 0.52 -2.96 -21.24
C LYS A 190 1.90 -3.57 -21.00
N LYS A 191 2.94 -2.73 -20.86
CA LYS A 191 4.33 -3.18 -20.76
C LYS A 191 4.57 -4.10 -19.55
N LEU A 192 4.05 -3.73 -18.37
CA LEU A 192 4.19 -4.56 -17.18
C LEU A 192 3.28 -5.80 -17.23
N ALA A 193 2.07 -5.68 -17.78
CA ALA A 193 1.18 -6.82 -17.96
C ALA A 193 1.78 -7.88 -18.90
N GLU A 194 2.32 -7.48 -20.07
CA GLU A 194 3.00 -8.39 -20.99
C GLU A 194 4.22 -9.04 -20.35
N PHE A 195 5.03 -8.28 -19.61
CA PHE A 195 6.18 -8.83 -18.88
C PHE A 195 5.74 -9.88 -17.85
N LEU A 196 4.70 -9.61 -17.04
CA LEU A 196 4.17 -10.60 -16.09
C LEU A 196 3.63 -11.84 -16.81
N ASN A 197 3.00 -11.66 -17.98
CA ASN A 197 2.53 -12.77 -18.80
C ASN A 197 3.66 -13.64 -19.34
N GLU A 198 4.81 -13.04 -19.66
CA GLU A 198 6.02 -13.76 -20.12
C GLU A 198 6.81 -14.39 -18.97
N MET A 199 6.95 -13.69 -17.84
CA MET A 199 7.63 -14.17 -16.65
C MET A 199 6.89 -15.37 -16.01
N GLN A 200 5.56 -15.41 -16.14
CA GLN A 200 4.69 -16.50 -15.68
C GLN A 200 4.85 -16.83 -14.18
N PRO A 201 4.69 -15.89 -13.22
CA PRO A 201 4.48 -16.28 -11.82
C PRO A 201 3.26 -17.20 -11.73
N HIS A 202 3.22 -18.11 -10.77
CA HIS A 202 2.11 -19.06 -10.66
C HIS A 202 0.78 -18.34 -10.37
N PHE A 203 0.85 -17.23 -9.59
CA PHE A 203 -0.32 -16.47 -9.18
C PHE A 203 -0.09 -14.97 -9.36
N ILE A 204 -1.16 -14.24 -9.69
CA ILE A 204 -1.21 -12.78 -9.65
C ILE A 204 -2.44 -12.37 -8.82
N LEU A 205 -2.22 -11.63 -7.73
CA LEU A 205 -3.26 -10.99 -6.94
C LEU A 205 -3.36 -9.54 -7.38
N TYR A 206 -4.46 -9.15 -8.02
CA TYR A 206 -4.65 -7.82 -8.56
C TYR A 206 -5.80 -7.09 -7.84
N SER A 207 -5.49 -6.02 -7.11
CA SER A 207 -6.45 -5.07 -6.55
C SER A 207 -6.50 -3.80 -7.36
N SER A 208 -7.68 -3.24 -7.60
CA SER A 208 -7.83 -1.98 -8.36
C SER A 208 -9.10 -1.22 -7.98
N CYS A 209 -8.94 0.09 -7.79
CA CYS A 209 -10.07 1.02 -7.66
C CYS A 209 -10.66 1.45 -9.03
N ASN A 210 -10.24 0.82 -10.14
CA ASN A 210 -10.74 1.09 -11.49
C ASN A 210 -10.80 -0.20 -12.31
N ALA A 211 -11.96 -0.84 -12.32
CA ALA A 211 -12.17 -2.09 -13.07
C ALA A 211 -11.94 -1.94 -14.58
N ILE A 212 -12.15 -0.75 -15.16
CA ILE A 212 -11.93 -0.53 -16.60
C ILE A 212 -10.45 -0.66 -16.96
N SER A 213 -9.55 -0.08 -16.16
CA SER A 213 -8.10 -0.25 -16.36
C SER A 213 -7.66 -1.68 -16.05
N MET A 214 -8.20 -2.29 -14.99
CA MET A 214 -7.93 -3.70 -14.68
C MET A 214 -8.29 -4.62 -15.85
N VAL A 215 -9.48 -4.48 -16.44
CA VAL A 215 -9.89 -5.31 -17.58
C VAL A 215 -8.96 -5.14 -18.78
N LYS A 216 -8.49 -3.92 -19.06
CA LYS A 216 -7.49 -3.68 -20.12
C LYS A 216 -6.18 -4.39 -19.86
N ASP A 217 -5.69 -4.36 -18.61
CA ASP A 217 -4.47 -5.05 -18.21
C ASP A 217 -4.63 -6.58 -18.29
N LEU A 218 -5.78 -7.11 -17.84
CA LEU A 218 -6.10 -8.54 -17.92
C LEU A 218 -6.10 -9.08 -19.34
N GLN A 219 -6.44 -8.26 -20.35
CA GLN A 219 -6.36 -8.65 -21.78
C GLN A 219 -4.93 -9.00 -22.24
N HIS A 220 -3.92 -8.51 -21.55
CA HIS A 220 -2.51 -8.81 -21.81
C HIS A 220 -1.97 -9.99 -21.00
N LEU A 221 -2.74 -10.50 -20.01
CA LEU A 221 -2.39 -11.65 -19.17
C LEU A 221 -3.01 -12.94 -19.74
N THR A 222 -2.74 -13.21 -21.01
CA THR A 222 -3.39 -14.30 -21.79
C THR A 222 -3.09 -15.70 -21.26
N ASN A 223 -1.95 -15.88 -20.56
CA ASN A 223 -1.54 -17.15 -19.97
C ASN A 223 -2.25 -17.44 -18.63
N TYR A 224 -3.12 -16.55 -18.17
CA TYR A 224 -3.80 -16.68 -16.89
C TYR A 224 -5.29 -16.96 -17.04
N LYS A 225 -5.85 -17.64 -16.05
CA LYS A 225 -7.29 -17.76 -15.80
C LYS A 225 -7.65 -16.98 -14.54
N LEU A 226 -8.77 -16.26 -14.57
CA LEU A 226 -9.36 -15.63 -13.39
C LEU A 226 -10.02 -16.73 -12.55
N THR A 227 -9.56 -16.93 -11.33
CA THR A 227 -10.07 -17.95 -10.40
C THR A 227 -10.98 -17.37 -9.35
N GLN A 228 -10.71 -16.16 -8.88
CA GLN A 228 -11.52 -15.48 -7.88
C GLN A 228 -11.66 -14.00 -8.20
N ILE A 229 -12.83 -13.43 -7.85
CA ILE A 229 -13.11 -12.00 -7.93
C ILE A 229 -14.06 -11.59 -6.80
N GLN A 230 -13.77 -10.44 -6.17
CA GLN A 230 -14.64 -9.84 -5.17
C GLN A 230 -14.59 -8.32 -5.27
N LEU A 231 -15.76 -7.68 -5.06
CA LEU A 231 -15.90 -6.23 -5.01
C LEU A 231 -16.04 -5.77 -3.55
N PHE A 232 -15.46 -4.58 -3.29
CA PHE A 232 -15.49 -3.92 -1.98
C PHE A 232 -16.01 -2.50 -2.14
N ASP A 233 -17.09 -2.15 -1.44
CA ASP A 233 -17.61 -0.78 -1.41
C ASP A 233 -16.73 0.11 -0.54
N MET A 234 -15.54 0.43 -1.06
CA MET A 234 -14.53 1.24 -0.35
C MET A 234 -14.99 2.68 -0.12
N PHE A 235 -15.84 3.19 -1.01
CA PHE A 235 -16.30 4.58 -1.01
C PHE A 235 -17.82 4.65 -1.07
N PRO A 236 -18.54 4.29 0.02
CA PRO A 236 -20.01 4.29 0.06
C PRO A 236 -20.58 5.63 -0.40
N HIS A 237 -21.73 5.59 -1.06
CA HIS A 237 -22.41 6.75 -1.67
C HIS A 237 -21.69 7.37 -2.88
N THR A 238 -20.70 6.69 -3.43
CA THR A 238 -20.04 7.07 -4.70
C THR A 238 -20.12 5.92 -5.70
N ALA A 239 -19.70 6.17 -6.95
CA ALA A 239 -19.54 5.12 -7.96
C ALA A 239 -18.18 4.40 -7.88
N HIS A 240 -17.39 4.63 -6.83
CA HIS A 240 -16.07 4.06 -6.67
C HIS A 240 -16.09 2.85 -5.75
N TYR A 241 -15.44 1.80 -6.19
CA TYR A 241 -15.26 0.54 -5.46
C TYR A 241 -13.85 0.01 -5.68
N GLU A 242 -13.46 -0.96 -4.89
CA GLU A 242 -12.22 -1.73 -5.07
C GLU A 242 -12.59 -3.13 -5.59
N ALA A 243 -11.89 -3.62 -6.60
CA ALA A 243 -12.02 -4.97 -7.11
C ALA A 243 -10.75 -5.74 -6.78
N LEU A 244 -10.87 -6.91 -6.16
CA LEU A 244 -9.78 -7.84 -5.92
C LEU A 244 -9.98 -9.06 -6.81
N THR A 245 -8.90 -9.49 -7.49
CA THR A 245 -8.91 -10.69 -8.34
C THR A 245 -7.70 -11.57 -8.04
N LEU A 246 -7.90 -12.88 -8.12
CA LEU A 246 -6.82 -13.85 -8.14
C LEU A 246 -6.77 -14.52 -9.51
N LEU A 247 -5.60 -14.48 -10.11
CA LEU A 247 -5.29 -15.10 -11.39
C LEU A 247 -4.32 -16.25 -11.16
N GLU A 248 -4.54 -17.36 -11.85
CA GLU A 248 -3.69 -18.54 -11.82
C GLU A 248 -3.15 -18.83 -13.22
N LEU A 249 -1.87 -19.17 -13.32
CA LEU A 249 -1.24 -19.57 -14.57
C LEU A 249 -1.96 -20.80 -15.12
N LYS A 250 -2.30 -20.79 -16.41
CA LYS A 250 -2.87 -21.94 -17.09
C LYS A 250 -1.84 -23.06 -17.19
N PRO A 251 -2.28 -24.34 -17.14
CA PRO A 251 -1.39 -25.49 -17.34
C PRO A 251 -0.79 -25.53 -18.73
#